data_8861f20303060763d639960f39a6f8e4
#
_entry.id   8861f20303060763d639960f39a6f8e4
#
_cell.length_a   1.000
_cell.length_b   1.000
_cell.length_c   1.000
_cell.angle_alpha   90.00
_cell.angle_beta   90.00
_cell.angle_gamma   90.00
#
_symmetry.space_group_name_H-M   'P 1'
#
loop_
_entity.id
_entity.type
_entity.pdbx_description
1 polymer ?
#
loop_
_entity_poly.entity_id
_entity_poly.type
_entity_poly.pdbx_seq_one_letter_code
_entity_poly.pdbx_strand_id
1 'polypeptide(L)'
;NHGLFKISNRPQWYTVANRSKSYVNKVLNKISGEYLKNYPITKIERYNSNVKLFYGEGNEFFSYDKVVIATHADDALSMIDCPTDNEKEILSKFNYRENIAYLHLDESIMPKNKKVWSSWNSSIDPKNLNKNSVTYWLNLLQNLNIKKNIFLTLNPFTNIPNKYIIKKIKFTHPYYD
;
A
#
# COMPACT_ATOMS: atom_id res chain seq x y z
N ASN A 1 1.22 -18.38 -14.67
CA ASN A 1 1.56 -19.51 -13.79
C ASN A 1 2.93 -19.26 -13.17
N HIS A 2 2.97 -18.73 -11.95
CA HIS A 2 4.21 -18.26 -11.29
C HIS A 2 4.96 -19.37 -10.54
N GLY A 3 4.52 -20.63 -10.66
CA GLY A 3 5.17 -21.78 -10.03
C GLY A 3 5.14 -21.80 -8.50
N LEU A 4 4.23 -21.05 -7.85
CA LEU A 4 4.14 -20.92 -6.39
C LEU A 4 3.83 -22.24 -5.68
N PHE A 5 3.15 -23.17 -6.35
CA PHE A 5 2.79 -24.50 -5.83
C PHE A 5 3.76 -25.62 -6.22
N LYS A 6 4.87 -25.30 -6.86
CA LYS A 6 5.89 -26.32 -7.17
C LYS A 6 6.56 -26.84 -5.90
N ILE A 7 6.78 -28.15 -5.83
CA ILE A 7 7.52 -28.78 -4.71
C ILE A 7 9.03 -28.61 -4.90
N SER A 8 9.51 -28.66 -6.15
CA SER A 8 10.91 -28.46 -6.53
C SER A 8 11.06 -27.24 -7.45
N ASN A 9 12.27 -26.69 -7.53
CA ASN A 9 12.60 -25.50 -8.32
C ASN A 9 11.64 -24.32 -8.06
N ARG A 10 11.37 -24.06 -6.79
CA ARG A 10 10.58 -22.90 -6.38
C ARG A 10 11.32 -21.61 -6.74
N PRO A 11 10.59 -20.57 -7.20
CA PRO A 11 11.22 -19.27 -7.42
C PRO A 11 11.81 -18.75 -6.10
N GLN A 12 13.05 -18.29 -6.14
CA GLN A 12 13.68 -17.63 -5.01
C GLN A 12 13.04 -16.27 -4.78
N TRP A 13 12.57 -16.03 -3.57
CA TRP A 13 12.04 -14.73 -3.17
C TRP A 13 13.17 -13.83 -2.66
N TYR A 14 13.10 -12.56 -3.02
CA TYR A 14 14.03 -11.54 -2.60
C TYR A 14 13.29 -10.35 -2.01
N THR A 15 13.92 -9.67 -1.09
CA THR A 15 13.49 -8.37 -0.59
C THR A 15 14.62 -7.35 -0.74
N VAL A 16 14.26 -6.07 -0.81
CA VAL A 16 15.27 -5.02 -0.94
C VAL A 16 16.03 -4.86 0.37
N ALA A 17 17.35 -4.98 0.33
CA ALA A 17 18.19 -4.71 1.48
C ALA A 17 17.96 -3.28 1.97
N ASN A 18 17.83 -3.11 3.30
CA ASN A 18 17.47 -1.83 3.93
C ASN A 18 16.08 -1.29 3.54
N ARG A 19 15.18 -2.16 3.05
CA ARG A 19 13.75 -1.90 2.77
C ARG A 19 13.50 -0.91 1.63
N SER A 20 12.22 -0.56 1.43
CA SER A 20 11.80 0.30 0.32
C SER A 20 12.46 1.68 0.31
N LYS A 21 12.78 2.26 1.47
CA LYS A 21 13.47 3.55 1.56
C LYS A 21 14.80 3.57 0.78
N SER A 22 15.51 2.43 0.76
CA SER A 22 16.79 2.33 0.05
C SER A 22 16.64 2.52 -1.46
N TYR A 23 15.69 1.81 -2.09
CA TYR A 23 15.50 1.98 -3.53
C TYR A 23 14.84 3.31 -3.88
N VAL A 24 13.90 3.82 -3.05
CA VAL A 24 13.29 5.13 -3.25
C VAL A 24 14.37 6.22 -3.27
N ASN A 25 15.27 6.22 -2.30
CA ASN A 25 16.38 7.18 -2.28
C ASN A 25 17.28 7.06 -3.52
N LYS A 26 17.57 5.82 -3.98
CA LYS A 26 18.37 5.62 -5.20
C LYS A 26 17.67 6.15 -6.45
N VAL A 27 16.34 6.01 -6.55
CA VAL A 27 15.54 6.57 -7.65
C VAL A 27 15.57 8.10 -7.59
N LEU A 28 15.28 8.67 -6.42
CA LEU A 28 15.25 10.12 -6.24
C LEU A 28 16.60 10.77 -6.60
N ASN A 29 17.71 10.13 -6.23
CA ASN A 29 19.05 10.63 -6.58
C ASN A 29 19.37 10.59 -8.09
N LYS A 30 18.55 9.90 -8.90
CA LYS A 30 18.69 9.85 -10.37
C LYS A 30 17.73 10.80 -11.10
N ILE A 31 16.78 11.37 -10.40
CA ILE A 31 15.83 12.34 -10.97
C ILE A 31 16.59 13.66 -11.13
N SER A 32 16.63 14.17 -12.36
CA SER A 32 17.25 15.48 -12.66
C SER A 32 16.34 16.67 -12.35
N GLY A 33 15.05 16.41 -12.15
CA GLY A 33 14.04 17.43 -11.83
C GLY A 33 13.91 17.68 -10.33
N GLU A 34 13.07 18.64 -10.00
CA GLU A 34 12.74 18.99 -8.62
C GLU A 34 11.83 17.94 -8.00
N TYR A 35 12.08 17.60 -6.74
CA TYR A 35 11.22 16.70 -5.95
C TYR A 35 10.59 17.47 -4.78
N LEU A 36 9.33 17.82 -4.96
CA LEU A 36 8.53 18.55 -3.98
C LEU A 36 7.77 17.61 -3.07
N LYS A 37 7.84 17.84 -1.76
CA LYS A 37 7.06 17.12 -0.72
C LYS A 37 6.11 18.09 -0.06
N ASN A 38 5.02 17.54 0.49
CA ASN A 38 4.02 18.31 1.23
C ASN A 38 3.28 19.34 0.36
N TYR A 39 3.15 19.05 -0.92
CA TYR A 39 2.31 19.78 -1.86
C TYR A 39 1.14 18.88 -2.28
N PRO A 40 0.11 18.72 -1.44
CA PRO A 40 -1.07 17.94 -1.82
C PRO A 40 -1.78 18.64 -2.97
N ILE A 41 -1.80 17.99 -4.13
CA ILE A 41 -2.54 18.51 -5.29
C ILE A 41 -4.02 18.31 -5.03
N THR A 42 -4.77 19.40 -5.16
CA THR A 42 -6.21 19.43 -4.88
C THR A 42 -7.06 19.54 -6.14
N LYS A 43 -6.52 20.16 -7.21
CA LYS A 43 -7.22 20.33 -8.49
C LYS A 43 -6.22 20.35 -9.64
N ILE A 44 -6.65 19.81 -10.80
CA ILE A 44 -5.91 19.77 -12.05
C ILE A 44 -6.75 20.40 -13.14
N GLU A 45 -6.33 21.53 -13.66
CA GLU A 45 -6.98 22.21 -14.79
C GLU A 45 -6.14 22.06 -16.05
N ARG A 46 -6.80 21.74 -17.15
CA ARG A 46 -6.19 21.55 -18.47
C ARG A 46 -6.50 22.72 -19.39
N TYR A 47 -5.47 23.21 -20.03
CA TYR A 47 -5.53 24.26 -21.04
C TYR A 47 -4.92 23.73 -22.36
N ASN A 48 -5.09 24.43 -23.46
CA ASN A 48 -4.60 23.99 -24.77
C ASN A 48 -3.07 23.80 -24.81
N SER A 49 -2.32 24.58 -24.05
CA SER A 49 -0.85 24.58 -24.07
C SER A 49 -0.21 24.12 -22.75
N ASN A 50 -0.97 24.02 -21.67
CA ASN A 50 -0.43 23.69 -20.35
C ASN A 50 -1.46 23.05 -19.42
N VAL A 51 -0.98 22.52 -18.30
CA VAL A 51 -1.78 21.97 -17.21
C VAL A 51 -1.41 22.68 -15.93
N LYS A 52 -2.38 23.15 -15.16
CA LYS A 52 -2.18 23.75 -13.84
C LYS A 52 -2.50 22.73 -12.75
N LEU A 53 -1.60 22.63 -11.79
CA LEU A 53 -1.72 21.80 -10.59
C LEU A 53 -1.91 22.70 -9.39
N PHE A 54 -3.10 22.77 -8.86
CA PHE A 54 -3.41 23.55 -7.65
C PHE A 54 -3.05 22.73 -6.41
N TYR A 55 -2.50 23.36 -5.38
CA TYR A 55 -2.11 22.73 -4.14
C TYR A 55 -2.55 23.52 -2.92
N GLY A 56 -2.68 22.83 -1.78
CA GLY A 56 -3.12 23.44 -0.54
C GLY A 56 -4.58 23.91 -0.57
N GLU A 57 -4.90 24.88 0.27
CA GLU A 57 -6.26 25.44 0.42
C GLU A 57 -6.47 26.73 -0.41
N GLY A 58 -5.43 27.24 -1.07
CA GLY A 58 -5.44 28.48 -1.84
C GLY A 58 -5.58 28.27 -3.34
N ASN A 59 -5.38 29.38 -4.08
CA ASN A 59 -5.34 29.37 -5.55
C ASN A 59 -3.90 29.28 -6.11
N GLU A 60 -2.95 28.84 -5.29
CA GLU A 60 -1.58 28.64 -5.74
C GLU A 60 -1.47 27.41 -6.64
N PHE A 61 -0.69 27.50 -7.70
CA PHE A 61 -0.53 26.43 -8.66
C PHE A 61 0.86 26.39 -9.29
N PHE A 62 1.26 25.20 -9.72
CA PHE A 62 2.33 24.98 -10.68
C PHE A 62 1.76 24.82 -12.09
N SER A 63 2.53 25.24 -13.10
CA SER A 63 2.15 25.08 -14.51
C SER A 63 3.18 24.25 -15.25
N TYR A 64 2.71 23.26 -16.00
CA TYR A 64 3.54 22.30 -16.75
C TYR A 64 2.96 22.05 -18.13
N ASP A 65 3.78 21.63 -19.09
CA ASP A 65 3.32 21.25 -20.43
C ASP A 65 2.55 19.94 -20.41
N LYS A 66 2.95 19.01 -19.55
CA LYS A 66 2.36 17.66 -19.41
C LYS A 66 2.39 17.21 -17.96
N VAL A 67 1.41 16.40 -17.59
CA VAL A 67 1.29 15.82 -16.24
C VAL A 67 1.02 14.33 -16.35
N VAL A 68 1.68 13.55 -15.50
CA VAL A 68 1.38 12.15 -15.25
C VAL A 68 0.78 12.03 -13.85
N ILE A 69 -0.46 11.55 -13.75
CA ILE A 69 -1.15 11.33 -12.48
C ILE A 69 -0.88 9.88 -12.07
N ALA A 70 -0.17 9.68 -10.96
CA ALA A 70 0.20 8.36 -10.43
C ALA A 70 -0.39 8.14 -9.03
N THR A 71 -1.64 8.55 -8.84
CA THR A 71 -2.45 8.33 -7.62
C THR A 71 -3.41 7.16 -7.80
N HIS A 72 -4.26 6.88 -6.82
CA HIS A 72 -5.44 6.04 -7.02
C HIS A 72 -6.37 6.65 -8.08
N ALA A 73 -7.15 5.82 -8.75
CA ALA A 73 -8.02 6.28 -9.83
C ALA A 73 -9.17 7.17 -9.34
N ASP A 74 -9.72 6.90 -8.16
CA ASP A 74 -10.72 7.73 -7.48
C ASP A 74 -10.15 9.10 -7.09
N ASP A 75 -8.93 9.13 -6.52
CA ASP A 75 -8.21 10.39 -6.24
C ASP A 75 -7.94 11.15 -7.53
N ALA A 76 -7.46 10.47 -8.59
CA ALA A 76 -7.23 11.08 -9.89
C ALA A 76 -8.49 11.74 -10.43
N LEU A 77 -9.62 11.01 -10.43
CA LEU A 77 -10.90 11.53 -10.92
C LEU A 77 -11.40 12.72 -10.10
N SER A 78 -11.19 12.69 -8.78
CA SER A 78 -11.61 13.80 -7.90
C SER A 78 -10.83 15.09 -8.12
N MET A 79 -9.55 14.98 -8.53
CA MET A 79 -8.68 16.13 -8.77
C MET A 79 -8.87 16.76 -10.16
N ILE A 80 -9.26 15.98 -11.17
CA ILE A 80 -9.40 16.50 -12.55
C ILE A 80 -10.61 17.43 -12.63
N ASP A 81 -10.33 18.71 -12.93
CA ASP A 81 -11.40 19.66 -13.27
C ASP A 81 -11.95 19.33 -14.67
N CYS A 82 -13.26 19.27 -14.82
CA CYS A 82 -13.93 18.92 -16.08
C CYS A 82 -13.39 17.63 -16.73
N PRO A 83 -13.49 16.46 -16.05
CA PRO A 83 -13.09 15.19 -16.65
C PRO A 83 -13.99 14.85 -17.84
N THR A 84 -13.41 14.28 -18.91
CA THR A 84 -14.15 13.76 -20.05
C THR A 84 -15.05 12.58 -19.66
N ASP A 85 -16.03 12.25 -20.49
CA ASP A 85 -16.93 11.12 -20.22
C ASP A 85 -16.15 9.79 -20.18
N ASN A 86 -15.14 9.62 -21.04
CA ASN A 86 -14.25 8.45 -21.00
C ASN A 86 -13.45 8.38 -19.70
N GLU A 87 -12.91 9.50 -19.21
CA GLU A 87 -12.18 9.52 -17.94
C GLU A 87 -13.08 9.15 -16.76
N LYS A 88 -14.30 9.72 -16.73
CA LYS A 88 -15.32 9.35 -15.73
C LYS A 88 -15.66 7.87 -15.80
N GLU A 89 -15.97 7.37 -17.00
CA GLU A 89 -16.34 5.97 -17.18
C GLU A 89 -15.24 5.01 -16.76
N ILE A 90 -13.98 5.26 -17.15
CA ILE A 90 -12.88 4.34 -16.89
C ILE A 90 -12.41 4.45 -15.43
N LEU A 91 -12.15 5.65 -14.93
CA LEU A 91 -11.60 5.83 -13.59
C LEU A 91 -12.59 5.45 -12.49
N SER A 92 -13.90 5.62 -12.71
CA SER A 92 -14.93 5.21 -11.75
C SER A 92 -15.10 3.69 -11.60
N LYS A 93 -14.58 2.89 -12.54
CA LYS A 93 -14.63 1.42 -12.47
C LYS A 93 -13.63 0.84 -11.46
N PHE A 94 -12.66 1.61 -11.02
CA PHE A 94 -11.71 1.18 -10.00
C PHE A 94 -12.32 1.34 -8.60
N ASN A 95 -12.69 0.24 -8.00
CA ASN A 95 -13.21 0.22 -6.65
C ASN A 95 -12.10 0.06 -5.63
N TYR A 96 -12.23 0.71 -4.47
CA TYR A 96 -11.27 0.62 -3.38
C TYR A 96 -11.94 0.12 -2.11
N ARG A 97 -11.22 -0.71 -1.35
CA ARG A 97 -11.66 -1.19 -0.03
C ARG A 97 -10.72 -0.68 1.06
N GLU A 98 -11.31 -0.25 2.16
CA GLU A 98 -10.55 0.08 3.35
C GLU A 98 -10.00 -1.20 3.98
N ASN A 99 -8.72 -1.19 4.29
CA ASN A 99 -8.03 -2.22 5.05
C ASN A 99 -7.36 -1.58 6.26
N ILE A 100 -7.45 -2.26 7.40
CA ILE A 100 -6.80 -1.81 8.62
C ILE A 100 -5.61 -2.71 8.87
N ALA A 101 -4.41 -2.10 8.91
CA ALA A 101 -3.15 -2.78 9.22
C ALA A 101 -2.73 -2.48 10.66
N TYR A 102 -2.42 -3.52 11.40
CA TYR A 102 -1.86 -3.44 12.75
C TYR A 102 -0.41 -3.88 12.72
N LEU A 103 0.51 -2.98 13.03
CA LEU A 103 1.88 -3.34 13.36
C LEU A 103 1.92 -3.67 14.86
N HIS A 104 2.32 -4.89 15.23
CA HIS A 104 2.20 -5.35 16.62
C HIS A 104 3.25 -6.42 17.00
N LEU A 105 3.26 -6.75 18.29
CA LEU A 105 4.15 -7.77 18.91
C LEU A 105 3.37 -8.98 19.44
N ASP A 106 2.09 -9.09 19.21
CA ASP A 106 1.27 -10.17 19.74
C ASP A 106 1.44 -11.46 18.95
N GLU A 107 2.08 -12.46 19.56
CA GLU A 107 2.30 -13.78 18.98
C GLU A 107 1.03 -14.65 19.00
N SER A 108 0.00 -14.30 19.77
CA SER A 108 -1.22 -15.11 19.89
C SER A 108 -2.04 -15.18 18.60
N ILE A 109 -1.83 -14.23 17.67
CA ILE A 109 -2.43 -14.20 16.34
C ILE A 109 -1.86 -15.32 15.45
N MET A 110 -0.65 -15.76 15.73
CA MET A 110 0.08 -16.75 14.95
C MET A 110 -0.31 -18.18 15.33
N PRO A 111 -0.06 -19.18 14.45
CA PRO A 111 -0.26 -20.57 14.81
C PRO A 111 0.51 -20.95 16.08
N LYS A 112 -0.10 -21.79 16.94
CA LYS A 112 0.54 -22.26 18.20
C LYS A 112 1.88 -22.96 17.95
N ASN A 113 1.98 -23.74 16.87
CA ASN A 113 3.21 -24.39 16.49
C ASN A 113 4.10 -23.43 15.69
N LYS A 114 5.18 -22.93 16.31
CA LYS A 114 6.12 -22.02 15.67
C LYS A 114 6.81 -22.60 14.43
N LYS A 115 6.91 -23.92 14.29
CA LYS A 115 7.54 -24.57 13.12
C LYS A 115 6.78 -24.36 11.83
N VAL A 116 5.48 -24.00 11.89
CA VAL A 116 4.64 -23.72 10.71
C VAL A 116 4.55 -22.22 10.38
N TRP A 117 5.25 -21.37 11.14
CA TRP A 117 5.27 -19.95 10.86
C TRP A 117 5.94 -19.67 9.52
N SER A 118 5.29 -18.88 8.72
CA SER A 118 5.72 -18.44 7.40
C SER A 118 5.82 -16.92 7.34
N SER A 119 6.45 -16.39 6.30
CA SER A 119 6.46 -14.95 6.08
C SER A 119 5.04 -14.38 5.95
N TRP A 120 4.10 -15.17 5.41
CA TRP A 120 2.69 -14.86 5.25
C TRP A 120 1.84 -15.98 5.86
N ASN A 121 0.96 -15.60 6.77
CA ASN A 121 0.10 -16.55 7.46
C ASN A 121 -1.34 -16.09 7.28
N SER A 122 -2.14 -16.87 6.57
CA SER A 122 -3.57 -16.60 6.37
C SER A 122 -4.38 -17.28 7.44
N SER A 123 -5.37 -16.61 7.98
CA SER A 123 -6.32 -17.13 8.97
C SER A 123 -7.74 -16.80 8.53
N ILE A 124 -8.66 -17.75 8.74
CA ILE A 124 -10.08 -17.58 8.47
C ILE A 124 -10.80 -17.52 9.82
N ASP A 125 -11.76 -16.60 9.95
CA ASP A 125 -12.60 -16.52 11.15
C ASP A 125 -13.51 -17.76 11.24
N PRO A 126 -13.37 -18.60 12.28
CA PRO A 126 -14.20 -19.80 12.42
C PRO A 126 -15.69 -19.49 12.59
N LYS A 127 -16.04 -18.28 12.98
CA LYS A 127 -17.44 -17.82 13.12
C LYS A 127 -18.00 -17.21 11.83
N ASN A 128 -17.12 -16.82 10.90
CA ASN A 128 -17.53 -16.23 9.62
C ASN A 128 -16.48 -16.54 8.55
N LEU A 129 -16.72 -17.61 7.79
CA LEU A 129 -15.78 -18.10 6.76
C LEU A 129 -15.49 -17.10 5.64
N ASN A 130 -16.29 -16.04 5.49
CA ASN A 130 -16.05 -14.96 4.54
C ASN A 130 -15.07 -13.90 5.08
N LYS A 131 -14.69 -13.98 6.36
CA LYS A 131 -13.68 -13.11 6.96
C LYS A 131 -12.34 -13.80 7.01
N ASN A 132 -11.36 -13.20 6.37
CA ASN A 132 -9.97 -13.63 6.42
C ASN A 132 -9.09 -12.52 6.96
N SER A 133 -7.97 -12.91 7.52
CA SER A 133 -6.90 -12.03 7.98
C SER A 133 -5.58 -12.58 7.48
N VAL A 134 -4.65 -11.69 7.17
CA VAL A 134 -3.28 -12.07 6.79
C VAL A 134 -2.31 -11.44 7.76
N THR A 135 -1.46 -12.27 8.34
CA THR A 135 -0.39 -11.83 9.23
C THR A 135 0.97 -12.05 8.58
N TYR A 136 1.71 -10.98 8.39
CA TYR A 136 3.09 -10.99 7.93
C TYR A 136 4.02 -11.07 9.12
N TRP A 137 4.88 -12.09 9.17
CA TRP A 137 5.97 -12.15 10.13
C TRP A 137 7.18 -11.42 9.56
N LEU A 138 7.36 -10.17 10.01
CA LEU A 138 8.34 -9.26 9.42
C LEU A 138 9.78 -9.69 9.65
N ASN A 139 10.07 -10.41 10.74
CA ASN A 139 11.41 -10.92 10.99
C ASN A 139 11.89 -11.82 9.86
N LEU A 140 11.04 -12.75 9.40
CA LEU A 140 11.37 -13.63 8.29
C LEU A 140 11.24 -12.90 6.94
N LEU A 141 10.14 -12.16 6.74
CA LEU A 141 9.84 -11.48 5.48
C LEU A 141 10.91 -10.46 5.08
N GLN A 142 11.47 -9.74 6.05
CA GLN A 142 12.44 -8.67 5.83
C GLN A 142 13.84 -8.99 6.36
N ASN A 143 14.08 -10.24 6.74
CA ASN A 143 15.36 -10.70 7.32
C ASN A 143 15.85 -9.77 8.45
N LEU A 144 14.97 -9.50 9.44
CA LEU A 144 15.29 -8.60 10.55
C LEU A 144 16.12 -9.34 11.60
N ASN A 145 17.32 -8.84 11.87
CA ASN A 145 18.17 -9.38 12.95
C ASN A 145 17.79 -8.76 14.32
N ILE A 146 16.61 -9.11 14.82
CA ILE A 146 16.07 -8.64 16.10
C ILE A 146 15.47 -9.81 16.88
N LYS A 147 15.57 -9.78 18.22
CA LYS A 147 15.05 -10.85 19.08
C LYS A 147 13.52 -10.87 19.19
N LYS A 148 12.89 -9.70 19.14
CA LYS A 148 11.43 -9.59 19.25
C LYS A 148 10.77 -9.92 17.92
N ASN A 149 9.69 -10.70 17.94
CA ASN A 149 8.86 -10.89 16.76
C ASN A 149 8.01 -9.67 16.49
N ILE A 150 8.01 -9.22 15.24
CA ILE A 150 7.18 -8.12 14.75
C ILE A 150 6.26 -8.66 13.68
N PHE A 151 4.98 -8.33 13.81
CA PHE A 151 3.93 -8.74 12.90
C PHE A 151 3.23 -7.53 12.29
N LEU A 152 2.75 -7.71 11.07
CA LEU A 152 1.80 -6.82 10.43
C LEU A 152 0.56 -7.63 10.07
N THR A 153 -0.57 -7.36 10.74
CA THR A 153 -1.81 -8.08 10.48
C THR A 153 -2.82 -7.16 9.79
N LEU A 154 -3.34 -7.64 8.66
CA LEU A 154 -4.42 -6.98 7.93
C LEU A 154 -5.77 -7.51 8.39
N ASN A 155 -6.68 -6.60 8.72
CA ASN A 155 -8.07 -6.88 9.08
C ASN A 155 -8.21 -8.01 10.12
N PRO A 156 -7.55 -7.93 11.29
CA PRO A 156 -7.67 -8.96 12.28
C PRO A 156 -9.12 -9.13 12.73
N PHE A 157 -9.61 -10.35 12.77
CA PHE A 157 -10.90 -10.69 13.35
C PHE A 157 -10.80 -11.01 14.86
N THR A 158 -9.58 -11.13 15.37
CA THR A 158 -9.28 -11.27 16.80
C THR A 158 -8.75 -9.95 17.34
N ASN A 159 -9.15 -9.59 18.55
CA ASN A 159 -8.68 -8.36 19.17
C ASN A 159 -7.18 -8.48 19.54
N ILE A 160 -6.40 -7.52 19.09
CA ILE A 160 -4.98 -7.37 19.48
C ILE A 160 -4.92 -6.42 20.68
N PRO A 161 -4.44 -6.86 21.85
CA PRO A 161 -4.37 -5.99 23.02
C PRO A 161 -3.51 -4.75 22.78
N ASN A 162 -3.98 -3.59 23.21
CA ASN A 162 -3.34 -2.29 22.96
C ASN A 162 -1.85 -2.26 23.36
N LYS A 163 -1.48 -2.97 24.44
CA LYS A 163 -0.09 -3.04 24.93
C LYS A 163 0.89 -3.66 23.91
N TYR A 164 0.39 -4.41 22.92
CA TYR A 164 1.19 -5.00 21.86
C TYR A 164 1.13 -4.22 20.54
N ILE A 165 0.23 -3.25 20.39
CA ILE A 165 0.09 -2.47 19.17
C ILE A 165 1.19 -1.39 19.13
N ILE A 166 2.00 -1.42 18.08
CA ILE A 166 2.99 -0.39 17.77
C ILE A 166 2.33 0.72 16.96
N LYS A 167 1.55 0.35 15.94
CA LYS A 167 0.87 1.31 15.06
C LYS A 167 -0.35 0.67 14.40
N LYS A 168 -1.40 1.48 14.21
CA LYS A 168 -2.58 1.15 13.43
C LYS A 168 -2.67 2.11 12.25
N ILE A 169 -2.86 1.59 11.04
CA ILE A 169 -2.89 2.37 9.81
C ILE A 169 -4.07 1.90 8.98
N LYS A 170 -4.82 2.85 8.43
CA LYS A 170 -5.82 2.60 7.40
C LYS A 170 -5.17 2.73 6.03
N PHE A 171 -5.49 1.79 5.14
CA PHE A 171 -5.14 1.82 3.73
C PHE A 171 -6.38 1.58 2.90
N THR A 172 -6.47 2.23 1.77
CA THR A 172 -7.39 1.88 0.70
C THR A 172 -6.64 1.09 -0.36
N HIS A 173 -7.13 -0.09 -0.72
CA HIS A 173 -6.52 -0.93 -1.75
C HIS A 173 -7.51 -1.13 -2.89
N PRO A 174 -7.03 -1.15 -4.15
CA PRO A 174 -7.89 -1.48 -5.28
C PRO A 174 -8.46 -2.89 -5.09
N TYR A 175 -9.74 -3.02 -5.40
CA TYR A 175 -10.46 -4.29 -5.37
C TYR A 175 -10.77 -4.69 -6.81
N TYR A 176 -10.40 -5.91 -7.16
CA TYR A 176 -10.66 -6.51 -8.46
C TYR A 176 -11.70 -7.61 -8.31
N ASP A 177 -12.77 -7.56 -9.11
CA ASP A 177 -13.80 -8.59 -9.17
C ASP A 177 -13.36 -9.76 -10.04
#